data_d3ed3e2dac8167a521b58100f60233dc
#
_entry.id   d3ed3e2dac8167a521b58100f60233dc
#
_cell.length_a   1.000
_cell.length_b   1.000
_cell.length_c   1.000
_cell.angle_alpha   90.00
_cell.angle_beta   90.00
_cell.angle_gamma   90.00
#
_symmetry.space_group_name_H-M   'P 1'
#
loop_
_entity.id
_entity.type
_entity.pdbx_description
1 polymer ?
#
loop_
_entity_poly.entity_id
_entity_poly.type
_entity_poly.pdbx_seq_one_letter_code
_entity_poly.pdbx_strand_id
1 'polypeptide(L)' 'MIHKTAIIDSKAKIASNVEIGPYCVIGPNVEIGENTIIQSHVNISVSAKIGKGNKIYPFVSIN' A
#
# COMPACT_ATOMS: atom_id res chain seq x y z
N MET A 1 4.47 -1.38 -9.54
CA MET A 1 4.32 -2.85 -9.63
C MET A 1 3.88 -3.41 -8.29
N ILE A 2 3.00 -4.37 -8.32
CA ILE A 2 2.49 -4.97 -7.09
C ILE A 2 3.02 -6.40 -7.01
N HIS A 3 3.71 -6.71 -5.91
CA HIS A 3 4.26 -8.06 -5.74
C HIS A 3 3.11 -9.07 -5.61
N LYS A 4 3.31 -10.26 -6.14
CA LYS A 4 2.24 -11.27 -6.18
C LYS A 4 1.80 -11.75 -4.80
N THR A 5 2.65 -11.60 -3.77
CA THR A 5 2.29 -12.00 -2.41
C THR A 5 1.55 -10.91 -1.64
N ALA A 6 1.45 -9.71 -2.20
CA ALA A 6 0.72 -8.64 -1.54
C ALA A 6 -0.78 -8.93 -1.58
N ILE A 7 -1.46 -8.66 -0.48
CA ILE A 7 -2.91 -8.84 -0.38
C ILE A 7 -3.54 -7.46 -0.38
N ILE A 8 -4.26 -7.16 -1.45
CA ILE A 8 -4.87 -5.85 -1.63
C ILE A 8 -6.36 -6.02 -1.75
N ASP A 9 -7.10 -5.37 -0.84
CA ASP A 9 -8.55 -5.43 -0.89
C ASP A 9 -9.05 -4.80 -2.18
N SER A 10 -10.08 -5.39 -2.77
CA SER A 10 -10.62 -4.91 -4.04
C SER A 10 -11.17 -3.49 -3.95
N LYS A 11 -11.47 -3.02 -2.76
CA LYS A 11 -11.97 -1.66 -2.55
C LYS A 11 -10.87 -0.63 -2.33
N ALA A 12 -9.62 -1.07 -2.28
CA ALA A 12 -8.51 -0.14 -2.17
C ALA A 12 -8.29 0.57 -3.51
N LYS A 13 -7.91 1.83 -3.44
CA LYS A 13 -7.65 2.64 -4.62
C LYS A 13 -6.15 2.86 -4.76
N ILE A 14 -5.58 2.25 -5.78
CA ILE A 14 -4.14 2.31 -6.02
C ILE A 14 -3.90 3.12 -7.29
N ALA A 15 -3.21 4.22 -7.17
CA ALA A 15 -2.95 5.10 -8.32
C ALA A 15 -1.84 4.51 -9.22
N SER A 16 -1.50 5.25 -10.26
CA SER A 16 -0.50 4.80 -11.23
C SER A 16 0.90 4.79 -10.61
N ASN A 17 1.72 3.86 -11.08
CA ASN A 17 3.13 3.77 -10.71
C ASN A 17 3.36 3.55 -9.22
N VAL A 18 2.41 2.96 -8.53
CA VAL A 18 2.60 2.56 -7.13
C VAL A 18 3.34 1.22 -7.11
N GLU A 19 4.35 1.11 -6.23
CA GLU A 19 5.05 -0.14 -6.04
C GLU A 19 4.69 -0.69 -4.66
N ILE A 20 4.28 -1.93 -4.61
CA ILE A 20 3.92 -2.60 -3.37
C ILE A 20 4.74 -3.88 -3.27
N GLY A 21 5.56 -3.96 -2.25
CA GLY A 21 6.46 -5.09 -2.05
C GLY A 21 5.78 -6.34 -1.49
N PRO A 22 6.56 -7.37 -1.22
CA PRO A 22 6.00 -8.65 -0.78
C PRO A 22 5.39 -8.59 0.61
N TYR A 23 4.40 -9.43 0.81
CA TYR A 23 3.75 -9.63 2.11
C TYR A 23 3.12 -8.37 2.70
N CYS A 24 2.72 -7.44 1.82
CA CYS A 24 1.96 -6.28 2.27
C CYS A 24 0.48 -6.63 2.34
N VAL A 25 -0.23 -6.02 3.28
CA VAL A 25 -1.68 -6.16 3.41
C VAL A 25 -2.30 -4.78 3.34
N ILE A 26 -3.11 -4.56 2.33
CA ILE A 26 -3.77 -3.26 2.12
C ILE A 26 -5.27 -3.48 2.27
N GLY A 27 -5.86 -2.85 3.27
CA GLY A 27 -7.27 -3.02 3.57
C GLY A 27 -8.19 -2.20 2.68
N PRO A 28 -9.51 -2.33 2.89
CA PRO A 28 -10.48 -1.54 2.15
C PRO A 28 -10.40 -0.07 2.53
N ASN A 29 -10.85 0.80 1.64
CA ASN A 29 -10.89 2.24 1.89
C ASN A 29 -9.50 2.86 2.08
N VAL A 30 -8.46 2.18 1.58
CA VAL A 30 -7.11 2.74 1.54
C VAL A 30 -6.92 3.36 0.16
N GLU A 31 -6.40 4.59 0.14
CA GLU A 31 -6.05 5.26 -1.11
C GLU A 31 -4.56 5.53 -1.12
N ILE A 32 -3.90 5.13 -2.19
CA ILE A 32 -2.46 5.33 -2.33
C ILE A 32 -2.20 6.17 -3.56
N GLY A 33 -1.56 7.32 -3.37
CA GLY A 33 -1.28 8.26 -4.44
C GLY A 33 -0.17 7.79 -5.38
N GLU A 34 -0.06 8.47 -6.51
CA GLU A 34 0.88 8.11 -7.57
C GLU A 34 2.33 8.08 -7.09
N ASN A 35 3.10 7.17 -7.65
CA ASN A 35 4.55 7.08 -7.44
C ASN A 35 4.94 6.79 -5.99
N THR A 36 4.01 6.31 -5.19
CA THR A 36 4.30 5.89 -3.82
C THR A 36 4.93 4.50 -3.83
N ILE A 37 5.93 4.31 -2.98
CA ILE A 37 6.62 3.03 -2.86
C ILE A 37 6.34 2.47 -1.48
N ILE A 38 5.72 1.29 -1.44
CA ILE A 38 5.46 0.56 -0.20
C ILE A 38 6.37 -0.65 -0.21
N GLN A 39 7.24 -0.73 0.79
CA GLN A 39 8.22 -1.81 0.83
C GLN A 39 7.58 -3.09 1.38
N SER A 40 8.33 -3.98 1.98
CA SER A 40 7.79 -5.28 2.35
C SER A 40 7.12 -5.26 3.73
N HIS A 41 6.19 -6.19 3.95
CA HIS A 41 5.59 -6.42 5.27
C HIS A 41 4.91 -5.18 5.86
N VAL A 42 4.24 -4.40 5.01
CA VAL A 42 3.51 -3.21 5.46
C VAL A 42 2.04 -3.59 5.59
N ASN A 43 1.45 -3.23 6.72
CA ASN A 43 0.03 -3.49 6.98
C ASN A 43 -0.71 -2.17 7.12
N ILE A 44 -1.67 -1.94 6.24
CA ILE A 44 -2.54 -0.76 6.32
C ILE A 44 -3.97 -1.28 6.44
N SER A 45 -4.47 -1.30 7.66
CA SER A 45 -5.74 -1.97 7.94
C SER A 45 -6.92 -1.05 8.21
N VAL A 46 -6.70 0.27 8.24
CA VAL A 46 -7.79 1.22 8.44
C VAL A 46 -7.92 2.13 7.22
N SER A 47 -9.01 2.87 7.17
CA SER A 47 -9.18 3.89 6.14
C SER A 47 -8.02 4.86 6.22
N ALA A 48 -7.23 4.91 5.16
CA ALA A 48 -6.06 5.77 5.13
C ALA A 48 -5.91 6.35 3.74
N LYS A 49 -5.40 7.56 3.68
CA LYS A 49 -5.11 8.20 2.42
C LYS A 49 -3.63 8.55 2.41
N ILE A 50 -2.90 7.88 1.54
CA ILE A 50 -1.46 8.09 1.40
C ILE A 50 -1.25 8.94 0.17
N GLY A 51 -0.57 10.07 0.35
CA GLY A 51 -0.32 10.99 -0.75
C GLY A 51 0.63 10.39 -1.78
N LYS A 52 0.86 11.15 -2.83
CA LYS A 52 1.76 10.71 -3.90
C LYS A 52 3.22 10.92 -3.51
N GLY A 53 4.09 10.09 -4.09
CA GLY A 53 5.53 10.25 -3.92
C GLY A 53 6.05 9.85 -2.55
N ASN A 54 5.27 9.14 -1.77
CA ASN A 54 5.71 8.71 -0.44
C ASN A 54 6.49 7.40 -0.51
N LYS A 55 7.28 7.15 0.52
CA LYS A 55 7.98 5.88 0.66
C LYS A 55 7.70 5.33 2.04
N ILE A 56 7.12 4.14 2.08
CA ILE A 56 6.77 3.49 3.34
C ILE A 56 7.71 2.32 3.55
N TYR A 57 8.43 2.34 4.65
CA TYR A 57 9.50 1.39 4.94
C TYR A 57 8.95 0.06 5.45
N PRO A 58 9.79 -0.99 5.47
CA PRO A 58 9.33 -2.31 5.89
C PRO A 58 8.81 -2.32 7.33
N PHE A 59 7.89 -3.24 7.58
CA PHE A 59 7.32 -3.50 8.90
C PHE A 59 6.55 -2.32 9.50
N VAL A 60 6.03 -1.43 8.65
CA VAL A 60 5.16 -0.35 9.11
C VAL A 60 3.74 -0.88 9.24
N SER A 61 3.09 -0.52 10.33
CA SER A 61 1.69 -0.87 10.54
C SER A 61 0.91 0.42 10.75
N ILE A 62 -0.12 0.61 9.93
CA ILE A 62 -1.01 1.76 10.02
C ILE A 62 -2.39 1.23 10.38
N ASN A 63 -2.78 1.44 11.62
CA ASN A 63 -4.04 0.93 12.15
C ASN A 63 -5.00 2.06 12.46
#